data_5d0e7d1f5b5db262ddfddb2da5378986
#
_entry.id   5d0e7d1f5b5db262ddfddb2da5378986
#
_cell.length_a   1.000
_cell.length_b   1.000
_cell.length_c   1.000
_cell.angle_alpha   90.00
_cell.angle_beta   90.00
_cell.angle_gamma   90.00
#
_symmetry.space_group_name_H-M   'P 1'
#
loop_
_entity.id
_entity.type
_entity.pdbx_description
1 polymer ?
#
loop_
_entity_poly.entity_id
_entity_poly.type
_entity_poly.pdbx_seq_one_letter_code
_entity_poly.pdbx_strand_id
1 'polypeptide(L)'
;MQITQNYFLLKIIRQSLDKISKIFSKILPIYWAFLTYMLLKPGEENHEYWFMFQGIDKLLHLSIFAALGFFFMAAFPKIKFYYFIQIILIYAFLTEILQEEMGLGRSMETLDVIADTIGCLIGYFTYKLVVKRFF
;
A
#
# COMPACT_ATOMS: atom_id res chain seq x y z
N MET A 1 -0.04 -41.80 8.02
CA MET A 1 0.18 -40.83 9.12
C MET A 1 0.71 -39.49 8.63
N GLN A 2 1.72 -39.43 7.79
CA GLN A 2 2.29 -38.18 7.25
C GLN A 2 1.33 -37.35 6.36
N ILE A 3 0.49 -38.04 5.56
CA ILE A 3 -0.52 -37.39 4.68
C ILE A 3 -1.60 -36.67 5.50
N THR A 4 -2.06 -37.27 6.58
CA THR A 4 -3.09 -36.70 7.46
C THR A 4 -2.57 -35.48 8.22
N GLN A 5 -1.31 -35.52 8.62
CA GLN A 5 -0.62 -34.42 9.32
C GLN A 5 -0.41 -33.21 8.38
N ASN A 6 -0.02 -33.45 7.13
CA ASN A 6 0.11 -32.41 6.13
C ASN A 6 -1.24 -31.75 5.79
N TYR A 7 -2.31 -32.56 5.69
CA TYR A 7 -3.66 -32.03 5.46
C TYR A 7 -4.16 -31.14 6.60
N PHE A 8 -3.88 -31.53 7.85
CA PHE A 8 -4.25 -30.75 9.03
C PHE A 8 -3.49 -29.41 9.09
N LEU A 9 -2.18 -29.40 8.82
CA LEU A 9 -1.36 -28.20 8.75
C LEU A 9 -1.85 -27.22 7.66
N LEU A 10 -2.12 -27.74 6.46
CA LEU A 10 -2.64 -26.93 5.35
C LEU A 10 -4.00 -26.30 5.69
N LYS A 11 -4.85 -27.01 6.41
CA LYS A 11 -6.15 -26.49 6.86
C LYS A 11 -5.98 -25.32 7.84
N ILE A 12 -5.07 -25.44 8.82
CA ILE A 12 -4.76 -24.39 9.80
C ILE A 12 -4.21 -23.16 9.09
N ILE A 13 -3.24 -23.34 8.20
CA ILE A 13 -2.63 -22.26 7.42
C ILE A 13 -3.71 -21.51 6.63
N ARG A 14 -4.56 -22.23 5.92
CA ARG A 14 -5.65 -21.64 5.12
C ARG A 14 -6.62 -20.84 5.99
N GLN A 15 -7.02 -21.40 7.14
CA GLN A 15 -7.91 -20.69 8.08
C GLN A 15 -7.26 -19.42 8.65
N SER A 16 -5.95 -19.45 8.93
CA SER A 16 -5.19 -18.29 9.42
C SER A 16 -5.12 -17.20 8.35
N LEU A 17 -4.82 -17.54 7.11
CA LEU A 17 -4.79 -16.60 5.99
C LEU A 17 -6.18 -15.99 5.72
N ASP A 18 -7.25 -16.78 5.81
CA ASP A 18 -8.63 -16.29 5.65
C ASP A 18 -9.02 -15.31 6.76
N LYS A 19 -8.59 -15.54 8.00
CA LYS A 19 -8.79 -14.59 9.12
C LYS A 19 -8.03 -13.28 8.88
N ILE A 20 -6.77 -13.36 8.47
CA ILE A 20 -5.94 -12.19 8.13
C ILE A 20 -6.61 -11.38 7.02
N SER A 21 -7.04 -12.03 5.94
CA SER A 21 -7.73 -11.38 4.83
C SER A 21 -9.01 -10.65 5.28
N LYS A 22 -9.81 -11.25 6.15
CA LYS A 22 -11.03 -10.61 6.71
C LYS A 22 -10.70 -9.38 7.55
N ILE A 23 -9.62 -9.40 8.33
CA ILE A 23 -9.18 -8.26 9.14
C ILE A 23 -8.72 -7.14 8.22
N PHE A 24 -7.82 -7.44 7.28
CA PHE A 24 -7.26 -6.44 6.36
C PHE A 24 -8.30 -5.88 5.39
N SER A 25 -9.33 -6.63 5.01
CA SER A 25 -10.44 -6.11 4.19
C SER A 25 -11.26 -5.03 4.92
N LYS A 26 -11.22 -5.00 6.26
CA LYS A 26 -11.82 -3.92 7.07
C LYS A 26 -10.84 -2.77 7.31
N ILE A 27 -9.55 -3.05 7.48
CA ILE A 27 -8.50 -2.06 7.71
C ILE A 27 -8.21 -1.27 6.43
N LEU A 28 -8.18 -1.94 5.29
CA LEU A 28 -7.79 -1.34 4.01
C LEU A 28 -8.61 -0.08 3.64
N PRO A 29 -9.95 -0.07 3.65
CA PRO A 29 -10.71 1.13 3.32
C PRO A 29 -10.46 2.29 4.29
N ILE A 30 -10.24 2.00 5.57
CA ILE A 30 -9.91 3.01 6.58
C ILE A 30 -8.53 3.61 6.29
N TYR A 31 -7.53 2.76 6.07
CA TYR A 31 -6.19 3.20 5.72
C TYR A 31 -6.18 3.98 4.40
N TRP A 32 -6.89 3.51 3.39
CA TRP A 32 -6.96 4.14 2.09
C TRP A 32 -7.62 5.51 2.14
N ALA A 33 -8.71 5.65 2.91
CA ALA A 33 -9.35 6.94 3.16
C ALA A 33 -8.41 7.91 3.90
N PHE A 34 -7.70 7.43 4.93
CA PHE A 34 -6.70 8.20 5.66
C PHE A 34 -5.56 8.65 4.74
N LEU A 35 -5.03 7.74 3.93
CA LEU A 35 -3.98 8.05 2.96
C LEU A 35 -4.44 9.10 1.96
N THR A 36 -5.64 8.96 1.39
CA THR A 36 -6.21 9.94 0.47
C THR A 36 -6.35 11.31 1.14
N TYR A 37 -6.83 11.35 2.38
CA TYR A 37 -6.90 12.59 3.15
C TYR A 37 -5.52 13.24 3.34
N MET A 38 -4.50 12.46 3.71
CA MET A 38 -3.13 12.96 3.91
C MET A 38 -2.51 13.47 2.62
N LEU A 39 -2.77 12.82 1.49
CA LEU A 39 -2.26 13.25 0.18
C LEU A 39 -2.93 14.53 -0.31
N LEU A 40 -4.23 14.71 -0.03
CA LEU A 40 -5.01 15.85 -0.46
C LEU A 40 -5.06 16.99 0.58
N LYS A 41 -4.46 16.81 1.74
CA LYS A 41 -4.33 17.88 2.73
C LYS A 41 -3.47 19.02 2.15
N PRO A 42 -3.88 20.31 2.28
CA PRO A 42 -3.04 21.45 1.88
C PRO A 42 -1.65 21.37 2.50
N GLY A 43 -0.62 21.67 1.69
CA GLY A 43 0.73 21.82 2.21
C GLY A 43 0.76 22.96 3.23
N GLU A 44 1.24 22.71 4.44
CA GLU A 44 1.50 23.77 5.41
C GLU A 44 2.74 24.51 4.94
N GLU A 45 2.56 25.78 4.55
CA GLU A 45 3.69 26.65 4.22
C GLU A 45 4.55 26.84 5.49
N ASN A 46 5.85 26.54 5.38
CA ASN A 46 6.92 26.94 6.30
C ASN A 46 7.02 26.26 7.68
N HIS A 47 6.76 25.00 7.83
CA HIS A 47 7.32 24.26 8.97
C HIS A 47 8.56 23.47 8.54
N GLU A 48 9.73 24.11 8.58
CA GLU A 48 11.01 23.40 8.49
C GLU A 48 11.24 22.60 9.79
N TYR A 49 10.86 21.33 9.76
CA TYR A 49 11.23 20.44 10.83
C TYR A 49 12.73 20.09 10.72
N TRP A 50 13.42 20.04 11.84
CA TRP A 50 14.85 19.74 11.94
C TRP A 50 15.30 18.43 11.26
N PHE A 51 14.37 17.52 10.98
CA PHE A 51 14.60 16.25 10.29
C PHE A 51 14.27 16.30 8.79
N MET A 52 13.86 17.46 8.26
CA MET A 52 13.58 17.59 6.83
C MET A 52 14.90 17.65 6.06
N PHE A 53 15.07 16.67 5.17
CA PHE A 53 16.13 16.64 4.18
C PHE A 53 15.53 16.59 2.77
N GLN A 54 16.33 16.97 1.79
CA GLN A 54 15.90 16.93 0.40
C GLN A 54 15.50 15.50 -0.02
N GLY A 55 14.26 15.28 -0.46
CA GLY A 55 13.74 13.98 -0.86
C GLY A 55 12.94 13.23 0.21
N ILE A 56 12.77 13.80 1.42
CA ILE A 56 11.92 13.18 2.46
C ILE A 56 10.50 12.97 1.99
N ASP A 57 9.99 13.87 1.17
CA ASP A 57 8.67 13.81 0.57
C ASP A 57 8.49 12.50 -0.22
N LYS A 58 9.42 12.19 -1.11
CA LYS A 58 9.42 10.96 -1.91
C LYS A 58 9.59 9.69 -1.05
N LEU A 59 10.35 9.78 0.04
CA LEU A 59 10.47 8.67 0.99
C LEU A 59 9.16 8.43 1.74
N LEU A 60 8.43 9.48 2.09
CA LEU A 60 7.10 9.38 2.69
C LEU A 60 6.11 8.74 1.72
N HIS A 61 6.04 9.20 0.47
CA HIS A 61 5.23 8.59 -0.59
C HIS A 61 5.55 7.09 -0.72
N LEU A 62 6.81 6.74 -0.89
CA LEU A 62 7.25 5.35 -0.98
C LEU A 62 6.80 4.51 0.21
N SER A 63 6.94 5.03 1.43
CA SER A 63 6.61 4.30 2.67
C SER A 63 5.12 4.08 2.85
N ILE A 64 4.30 5.11 2.62
CA ILE A 64 2.85 5.02 2.79
C ILE A 64 2.22 4.15 1.69
N PHE A 65 2.75 4.18 0.47
CA PHE A 65 2.30 3.31 -0.60
C PHE A 65 2.81 1.86 -0.44
N ALA A 66 3.98 1.65 0.20
CA ALA A 66 4.41 0.31 0.58
C ALA A 66 3.43 -0.34 1.59
N ALA A 67 2.97 0.42 2.58
CA ALA A 67 1.93 -0.05 3.49
C ALA A 67 0.61 -0.32 2.76
N LEU A 68 0.20 0.57 1.82
CA LEU A 68 -1.00 0.35 1.00
C LEU A 68 -0.90 -0.95 0.19
N GLY A 69 0.21 -1.18 -0.50
CA GLY A 69 0.43 -2.39 -1.29
C GLY A 69 0.39 -3.66 -0.45
N PHE A 70 1.00 -3.62 0.73
CA PHE A 70 0.96 -4.74 1.68
C PHE A 70 -0.47 -5.01 2.19
N PHE A 71 -1.19 -3.99 2.63
CA PHE A 71 -2.56 -4.12 3.15
C PHE A 71 -3.53 -4.58 2.06
N PHE A 72 -3.33 -4.08 0.83
CA PHE A 72 -4.14 -4.50 -0.32
C PHE A 72 -3.97 -6.00 -0.61
N MET A 73 -2.74 -6.48 -0.62
CA MET A 73 -2.44 -7.90 -0.81
C MET A 73 -2.95 -8.76 0.34
N ALA A 74 -2.86 -8.28 1.58
CA ALA A 74 -3.39 -8.99 2.74
C ALA A 74 -4.93 -9.09 2.70
N ALA A 75 -5.61 -8.04 2.21
CA ALA A 75 -7.06 -8.03 2.03
C ALA A 75 -7.51 -8.91 0.85
N PHE A 76 -6.76 -8.89 -0.25
CA PHE A 76 -7.10 -9.59 -1.50
C PHE A 76 -5.96 -10.50 -1.97
N PRO A 77 -5.62 -11.57 -1.22
CA PRO A 77 -4.44 -12.39 -1.49
C PRO A 77 -4.48 -13.14 -2.83
N LYS A 78 -5.65 -13.29 -3.43
CA LYS A 78 -5.87 -14.00 -4.70
C LYS A 78 -5.91 -13.08 -5.92
N ILE A 79 -5.74 -11.76 -5.72
CA ILE A 79 -5.76 -10.82 -6.84
C ILE A 79 -4.59 -11.11 -7.80
N LYS A 80 -4.85 -11.06 -9.10
CA LYS A 80 -3.79 -11.17 -10.10
C LYS A 80 -2.96 -9.89 -10.12
N PHE A 81 -1.65 -10.02 -10.30
CA PHE A 81 -0.71 -8.89 -10.35
C PHE A 81 -1.15 -7.80 -11.34
N TYR A 82 -1.67 -8.18 -12.49
CA TYR A 82 -2.15 -7.26 -13.51
C TYR A 82 -3.25 -6.31 -12.99
N TYR A 83 -4.24 -6.82 -12.27
CA TYR A 83 -5.30 -5.98 -11.68
C TYR A 83 -4.77 -5.14 -10.53
N PHE A 84 -3.89 -5.70 -9.70
CA PHE A 84 -3.24 -4.96 -8.62
C PHE A 84 -2.53 -3.73 -9.17
N ILE A 85 -1.63 -3.88 -10.14
CA ILE A 85 -0.85 -2.77 -10.69
C ILE A 85 -1.72 -1.73 -11.39
N GLN A 86 -2.78 -2.15 -12.09
CA GLN A 86 -3.71 -1.20 -12.71
C GLN A 86 -4.42 -0.33 -11.68
N ILE A 87 -4.96 -0.92 -10.60
CA ILE A 87 -5.65 -0.19 -9.55
C ILE A 87 -4.71 0.83 -8.89
N ILE A 88 -3.48 0.41 -8.59
CA ILE A 88 -2.48 1.28 -7.96
C ILE A 88 -2.06 2.42 -8.88
N LEU A 89 -1.79 2.15 -10.15
CA LEU A 89 -1.43 3.19 -11.11
C LEU A 89 -2.56 4.21 -11.30
N ILE A 90 -3.80 3.76 -11.43
CA ILE A 90 -4.96 4.65 -11.55
C ILE A 90 -5.08 5.53 -10.31
N TYR A 91 -4.92 4.94 -9.12
CA TYR A 91 -5.00 5.69 -7.87
C TYR A 91 -3.86 6.71 -7.75
N ALA A 92 -2.61 6.34 -8.03
CA ALA A 92 -1.47 7.24 -7.98
C ALA A 92 -1.64 8.43 -8.95
N PHE A 93 -2.06 8.18 -10.19
CA PHE A 93 -2.34 9.26 -11.14
C PHE A 93 -3.51 10.16 -10.71
N LEU A 94 -4.59 9.58 -10.20
CA LEU A 94 -5.75 10.37 -9.76
C LEU A 94 -5.39 11.28 -8.58
N THR A 95 -4.61 10.79 -7.62
CA THR A 95 -4.19 11.61 -6.46
C THR A 95 -3.31 12.76 -6.90
N GLU A 96 -2.37 12.56 -7.83
CA GLU A 96 -1.52 13.61 -8.37
C GLU A 96 -2.33 14.67 -9.15
N ILE A 97 -3.25 14.24 -10.01
CA ILE A 97 -4.14 15.16 -10.73
C ILE A 97 -4.98 15.99 -9.75
N LEU A 98 -5.54 15.34 -8.72
CA LEU A 98 -6.35 16.05 -7.72
C LEU A 98 -5.50 17.04 -6.90
N GLN A 99 -4.27 16.71 -6.57
CA GLN A 99 -3.35 17.64 -5.87
C GLN A 99 -3.08 18.89 -6.71
N GLU A 100 -2.87 18.74 -8.02
CA GLU A 100 -2.67 19.87 -8.93
C GLU A 100 -3.94 20.71 -9.09
N GLU A 101 -5.08 20.07 -9.40
CA GLU A 101 -6.37 20.75 -9.65
C GLU A 101 -6.92 21.49 -8.41
N MET A 102 -6.67 20.95 -7.22
CA MET A 102 -7.11 21.59 -5.97
C MET A 102 -6.27 22.81 -5.59
N GLY A 103 -5.17 23.09 -6.29
CA GLY A 103 -4.34 24.28 -6.06
C GLY A 103 -3.75 24.36 -4.66
N LEU A 104 -3.43 23.21 -4.06
CA LEU A 104 -2.97 23.07 -2.67
C LEU A 104 -1.47 23.44 -2.49
N GLY A 105 -0.91 24.26 -3.38
CA GLY A 105 0.52 24.60 -3.37
C GLY A 105 1.42 23.44 -3.81
N ARG A 106 0.86 22.42 -4.43
CA ARG A 106 1.58 21.26 -4.99
C ARG A 106 1.39 21.20 -6.49
N SER A 107 2.45 20.92 -7.21
CA SER A 107 2.43 20.63 -8.64
C SER A 107 2.48 19.13 -8.84
N MET A 108 1.85 18.63 -9.91
CA MET A 108 1.97 17.24 -10.30
C MET A 108 3.45 16.87 -10.52
N GLU A 109 3.96 15.94 -9.75
CA GLU A 109 5.32 15.43 -9.89
C GLU A 109 5.31 13.98 -10.38
N THR A 110 5.80 13.75 -11.59
CA THR A 110 5.92 12.38 -12.14
C THR A 110 6.76 11.47 -11.24
N LEU A 111 7.72 12.03 -10.52
CA LEU A 111 8.54 11.28 -9.57
C LEU A 111 7.73 10.75 -8.38
N ASP A 112 6.66 11.42 -7.97
CA ASP A 112 5.79 10.95 -6.89
C ASP A 112 4.95 9.76 -7.34
N VAL A 113 4.42 9.78 -8.57
CA VAL A 113 3.76 8.59 -9.18
C VAL A 113 4.71 7.39 -9.23
N ILE A 114 5.98 7.63 -9.57
CA ILE A 114 6.99 6.57 -9.59
C ILE A 114 7.27 6.05 -8.19
N ALA A 115 7.44 6.92 -7.20
CA ALA A 115 7.67 6.56 -5.81
C ALA A 115 6.48 5.76 -5.24
N ASP A 116 5.26 6.18 -5.51
CA ASP A 116 4.01 5.52 -5.11
C ASP A 116 3.94 4.11 -5.69
N THR A 117 4.23 3.98 -6.99
CA THR A 117 4.22 2.68 -7.68
C THR A 117 5.28 1.74 -7.12
N ILE A 118 6.51 2.23 -6.94
CA ILE A 118 7.61 1.43 -6.34
C ILE A 118 7.25 1.04 -4.91
N GLY A 119 6.70 1.96 -4.11
CA GLY A 119 6.23 1.67 -2.76
C GLY A 119 5.23 0.51 -2.76
N CYS A 120 4.19 0.58 -3.57
CA CYS A 120 3.21 -0.49 -3.68
C CYS A 120 3.80 -1.83 -4.11
N LEU A 121 4.77 -1.83 -5.04
CA LEU A 121 5.47 -3.05 -5.44
C LEU A 121 6.28 -3.64 -4.28
N ILE A 122 6.96 -2.80 -3.49
CA ILE A 122 7.65 -3.24 -2.27
C ILE A 122 6.66 -3.92 -1.32
N GLY A 123 5.50 -3.29 -1.08
CA GLY A 123 4.43 -3.86 -0.24
C GLY A 123 3.92 -5.20 -0.77
N TYR A 124 3.69 -5.29 -2.08
CA TYR A 124 3.28 -6.52 -2.76
C TYR A 124 4.27 -7.67 -2.54
N PHE A 125 5.55 -7.42 -2.81
CA PHE A 125 6.58 -8.45 -2.67
C PHE A 125 6.84 -8.79 -1.20
N THR A 126 6.79 -7.82 -0.30
CA THR A 126 6.92 -8.05 1.15
C THR A 126 5.80 -8.98 1.64
N TYR A 127 4.56 -8.75 1.23
CA TYR A 127 3.46 -9.66 1.55
C TYR A 127 3.72 -11.09 1.05
N LYS A 128 4.14 -11.24 -0.21
CA LYS A 128 4.46 -12.56 -0.79
C LYS A 128 5.57 -13.27 -0.03
N LEU A 129 6.61 -12.54 0.39
CA LEU A 129 7.72 -13.09 1.19
C LEU A 129 7.24 -13.52 2.58
N VAL A 130 6.43 -12.69 3.25
CA VAL A 130 5.87 -13.02 4.57
C VAL A 130 5.03 -14.28 4.50
N VAL A 131 4.12 -14.38 3.53
CA VAL A 131 3.30 -15.58 3.36
C VAL A 131 4.16 -16.81 3.07
N LYS A 132 5.15 -16.71 2.18
CA LYS A 132 6.05 -17.82 1.87
C LYS A 132 6.90 -18.26 3.08
N ARG A 133 7.27 -17.34 3.97
CA ARG A 133 8.17 -17.60 5.11
C ARG A 133 7.44 -18.20 6.30
N PHE A 134 6.21 -17.75 6.57
CA PHE A 134 5.50 -18.05 7.81
C PHE A 134 4.27 -18.93 7.62
N PHE A 135 3.83 -19.13 6.39
CA PHE A 135 2.66 -19.93 6.03
C PHE A 135 2.97 -20.89 4.88
#